data_8de595b67d9924f4a18acf89f59a8a30
#
_entry.id   8de595b67d9924f4a18acf89f59a8a30
#
_cell.length_a   1.000
_cell.length_b   1.000
_cell.length_c   1.000
_cell.angle_alpha   90.00
_cell.angle_beta   90.00
_cell.angle_gamma   90.00
#
_symmetry.space_group_name_H-M   'P 1'
#
loop_
_entity.id
_entity.type
_entity.pdbx_description
1 polymer ?
#
loop_
_entity_poly.entity_id
_entity_poly.type
_entity_poly.pdbx_seq_one_letter_code
_entity_poly.pdbx_strand_id
1 'polypeptide(L)'
;MSSTTEPPRRVSYSVCHEVSKMCPVEATVLGYYPNFGVSIFFAVAFGLAMIAAGGLGVSKKTWTYGFATTAGLLLEAAGHIGRALLHKNPWNKDAFQLQICAIIIAPTLICVAIYVTLKHIALALNPSLSRIKPRLYPLIFLPADLSCLVLQAIGGGLAASGNNKKLIDGGNNTILAGIVLQVVVLAAFGVMGVDYWVRVKRYMASPDADARSLATWNDRKFRSFAYAVAGAYVSIFIRCIYRIAEMAGGWGNHIMQDEPSFLVLDSALILVATYLLTIFHPGLFFPQMCSGYYKKHQEEVPVGESKDNAAEASESPSSQA
;
A
#
# COMPACT_ATOMS: atom_id res chain seq x y z
N MET A 1 37.30 -35.86 -35.80
CA MET A 1 36.75 -35.74 -34.45
C MET A 1 36.12 -34.36 -34.32
N SER A 2 34.81 -34.28 -34.55
CA SER A 2 34.07 -33.03 -34.49
C SER A 2 33.65 -32.84 -33.04
N SER A 3 34.28 -31.90 -32.33
CA SER A 3 33.88 -31.48 -31.00
C SER A 3 32.61 -30.61 -31.15
N THR A 4 31.46 -31.21 -30.98
CA THR A 4 30.21 -30.50 -30.76
C THR A 4 30.33 -29.78 -29.42
N THR A 5 30.75 -28.52 -29.45
CA THR A 5 30.58 -27.59 -28.31
C THR A 5 29.10 -27.39 -28.13
N GLU A 6 28.48 -28.14 -27.21
CA GLU A 6 27.16 -27.82 -26.72
C GLU A 6 27.19 -26.36 -26.21
N PRO A 7 26.20 -25.52 -26.58
CA PRO A 7 26.10 -24.18 -26.03
C PRO A 7 25.99 -24.27 -24.49
N PRO A 8 26.62 -23.36 -23.74
CA PRO A 8 26.64 -23.43 -22.29
C PRO A 8 25.18 -23.51 -21.79
N ARG A 9 24.84 -24.59 -21.07
CA ARG A 9 23.52 -24.77 -20.44
C ARG A 9 23.25 -23.54 -19.60
N ARG A 10 22.21 -22.81 -19.95
CA ARG A 10 21.77 -21.66 -19.14
C ARG A 10 21.45 -22.15 -17.73
N VAL A 11 22.18 -21.63 -16.76
CA VAL A 11 21.93 -21.89 -15.34
C VAL A 11 20.54 -21.27 -14.98
N SER A 12 19.61 -22.09 -14.54
CA SER A 12 18.22 -21.68 -14.28
C SER A 12 17.64 -22.50 -13.12
N TYR A 13 16.64 -21.99 -12.43
CA TYR A 13 15.88 -22.71 -11.39
C TYR A 13 15.25 -24.03 -11.87
N SER A 14 15.13 -24.27 -13.16
CA SER A 14 14.68 -25.55 -13.72
C SER A 14 15.74 -26.63 -13.75
N VAL A 15 17.03 -26.25 -13.67
CA VAL A 15 18.20 -27.15 -13.79
C VAL A 15 18.93 -27.25 -12.44
N CYS A 16 19.01 -26.12 -11.72
CA CYS A 16 19.73 -26.03 -10.45
C CYS A 16 18.73 -26.05 -9.29
N HIS A 17 18.93 -26.97 -8.36
CA HIS A 17 18.11 -27.10 -7.14
C HIS A 17 18.93 -26.88 -5.87
N GLU A 18 20.27 -27.01 -5.95
CA GLU A 18 21.20 -26.82 -4.85
C GLU A 18 22.49 -26.14 -5.34
N VAL A 19 23.21 -25.50 -4.41
CA VAL A 19 24.49 -24.87 -4.71
C VAL A 19 25.55 -25.94 -5.01
N SER A 20 26.17 -25.87 -6.17
CA SER A 20 27.22 -26.76 -6.60
C SER A 20 28.22 -26.03 -7.49
N LYS A 21 29.33 -26.68 -7.86
CA LYS A 21 30.33 -26.12 -8.81
C LYS A 21 29.72 -25.75 -10.17
N MET A 22 28.64 -26.43 -10.60
CA MET A 22 27.92 -26.15 -11.84
C MET A 22 26.76 -25.14 -11.64
N CYS A 23 26.31 -24.95 -10.41
CA CYS A 23 25.25 -24.05 -10.02
C CYS A 23 25.74 -23.11 -8.90
N PRO A 24 26.65 -22.18 -9.17
CA PRO A 24 27.19 -21.25 -8.18
C PRO A 24 26.14 -20.25 -7.73
N VAL A 25 26.33 -19.63 -6.57
CA VAL A 25 25.39 -18.64 -5.99
C VAL A 25 25.30 -17.39 -6.84
N GLU A 26 26.41 -16.96 -7.42
CA GLU A 26 26.54 -15.78 -8.29
C GLU A 26 25.66 -15.89 -9.56
N ALA A 27 25.30 -17.12 -9.95
CA ALA A 27 24.42 -17.37 -11.08
C ALA A 27 22.91 -17.33 -10.70
N THR A 28 22.57 -17.18 -9.41
CA THR A 28 21.20 -16.94 -8.98
C THR A 28 20.75 -15.52 -9.32
N VAL A 29 19.44 -15.27 -9.30
CA VAL A 29 18.90 -13.92 -9.53
C VAL A 29 19.39 -12.92 -8.50
N LEU A 30 19.53 -13.32 -7.25
CA LEU A 30 20.03 -12.45 -6.18
C LEU A 30 21.56 -12.30 -6.20
N GLY A 31 22.31 -13.32 -6.68
CA GLY A 31 23.76 -13.30 -6.76
C GLY A 31 24.50 -13.45 -5.41
N TYR A 32 23.77 -13.57 -4.30
CA TYR A 32 24.32 -13.66 -2.94
C TYR A 32 23.41 -14.48 -2.02
N TYR A 33 23.93 -14.84 -0.86
CA TYR A 33 23.12 -15.38 0.24
C TYR A 33 22.46 -14.25 1.02
N PRO A 34 21.12 -14.14 1.05
CA PRO A 34 20.44 -13.12 1.88
C PRO A 34 20.83 -13.23 3.34
N ASN A 35 20.98 -12.10 4.03
CA ASN A 35 21.32 -12.10 5.44
C ASN A 35 20.17 -12.67 6.27
N PHE A 36 20.39 -13.80 6.94
CA PHE A 36 19.38 -14.50 7.73
C PHE A 36 18.86 -13.67 8.90
N GLY A 37 19.78 -13.05 9.65
CA GLY A 37 19.41 -12.25 10.83
C GLY A 37 18.53 -11.07 10.49
N VAL A 38 18.87 -10.34 9.43
CA VAL A 38 18.09 -9.19 8.95
C VAL A 38 16.72 -9.64 8.41
N SER A 39 16.68 -10.74 7.66
CA SER A 39 15.43 -11.30 7.15
C SER A 39 14.47 -11.70 8.27
N ILE A 40 14.97 -12.34 9.33
CA ILE A 40 14.17 -12.69 10.51
C ILE A 40 13.73 -11.43 11.27
N PHE A 41 14.61 -10.43 11.42
CA PHE A 41 14.25 -9.16 12.06
C PHE A 41 13.03 -8.52 11.37
N PHE A 42 13.06 -8.39 10.04
CA PHE A 42 11.93 -7.82 9.30
C PHE A 42 10.68 -8.70 9.38
N ALA A 43 10.81 -10.02 9.27
CA ALA A 43 9.68 -10.94 9.41
C ALA A 43 8.98 -10.80 10.77
N VAL A 44 9.75 -10.72 11.86
CA VAL A 44 9.21 -10.52 13.22
C VAL A 44 8.61 -9.12 13.36
N ALA A 45 9.29 -8.08 12.89
CA ALA A 45 8.80 -6.71 12.98
C ALA A 45 7.45 -6.54 12.24
N PHE A 46 7.33 -7.06 11.02
CA PHE A 46 6.06 -7.05 10.28
C PHE A 46 5.00 -7.93 10.94
N GLY A 47 5.39 -9.08 11.50
CA GLY A 47 4.48 -9.96 12.25
C GLY A 47 3.89 -9.29 13.49
N LEU A 48 4.69 -8.57 14.27
CA LEU A 48 4.23 -7.81 15.43
C LEU A 48 3.29 -6.67 15.02
N ALA A 49 3.65 -5.92 13.96
CA ALA A 49 2.77 -4.89 13.41
C ALA A 49 1.45 -5.46 12.89
N MET A 50 1.46 -6.65 12.27
CA MET A 50 0.28 -7.38 11.80
C MET A 50 -0.68 -7.70 12.94
N ILE A 51 -0.17 -8.25 14.04
CA ILE A 51 -0.99 -8.57 15.23
C ILE A 51 -1.59 -7.31 15.82
N ALA A 52 -0.80 -6.23 15.95
CA ALA A 52 -1.26 -4.95 16.47
C ALA A 52 -2.32 -4.31 15.57
N ALA A 53 -2.08 -4.22 14.25
CA ALA A 53 -3.01 -3.62 13.29
C ALA A 53 -4.31 -4.43 13.18
N GLY A 54 -4.23 -5.77 13.16
CA GLY A 54 -5.39 -6.65 13.14
C GLY A 54 -6.23 -6.54 14.41
N GLY A 55 -5.59 -6.59 15.58
CA GLY A 55 -6.25 -6.42 16.88
C GLY A 55 -6.96 -5.06 17.02
N LEU A 56 -6.30 -3.96 16.60
CA LEU A 56 -6.91 -2.63 16.57
C LEU A 56 -8.03 -2.54 15.54
N GLY A 57 -7.86 -3.12 14.35
CA GLY A 57 -8.86 -3.15 13.29
C GLY A 57 -10.17 -3.79 13.72
N VAL A 58 -10.09 -4.94 14.42
CA VAL A 58 -11.25 -5.66 14.96
C VAL A 58 -11.86 -4.90 16.14
N SER A 59 -11.06 -4.50 17.13
CA SER A 59 -11.55 -3.84 18.35
C SER A 59 -12.21 -2.47 18.07
N LYS A 60 -11.70 -1.73 17.09
CA LYS A 60 -12.23 -0.40 16.68
C LYS A 60 -13.20 -0.47 15.50
N LYS A 61 -13.51 -1.67 14.98
CA LYS A 61 -14.45 -1.89 13.86
C LYS A 61 -14.09 -1.09 12.60
N THR A 62 -12.79 -0.96 12.31
CA THR A 62 -12.27 -0.32 11.10
C THR A 62 -11.97 -1.37 10.03
N TRP A 63 -12.98 -2.12 9.62
CA TRP A 63 -12.85 -3.37 8.85
C TRP A 63 -12.01 -3.25 7.59
N THR A 64 -12.34 -2.30 6.70
CA THR A 64 -11.63 -2.18 5.41
C THR A 64 -10.17 -1.76 5.59
N TYR A 65 -9.92 -0.80 6.47
CA TYR A 65 -8.57 -0.34 6.80
C TYR A 65 -7.77 -1.45 7.48
N GLY A 66 -8.35 -2.06 8.54
CA GLY A 66 -7.71 -3.12 9.31
C GLY A 66 -7.39 -4.34 8.43
N PHE A 67 -8.32 -4.80 7.60
CA PHE A 67 -8.09 -5.91 6.68
C PHE A 67 -6.95 -5.60 5.70
N ALA A 68 -6.99 -4.46 5.02
CA ALA A 68 -6.00 -4.08 4.03
C ALA A 68 -4.58 -3.98 4.65
N THR A 69 -4.46 -3.32 5.80
CA THR A 69 -3.18 -3.17 6.50
C THR A 69 -2.67 -4.53 7.02
N THR A 70 -3.53 -5.35 7.64
CA THR A 70 -3.14 -6.66 8.18
C THR A 70 -2.73 -7.63 7.07
N ALA A 71 -3.47 -7.66 5.96
CA ALA A 71 -3.13 -8.51 4.81
C ALA A 71 -1.82 -8.07 4.14
N GLY A 72 -1.58 -6.76 4.01
CA GLY A 72 -0.31 -6.23 3.52
C GLY A 72 0.87 -6.64 4.43
N LEU A 73 0.72 -6.48 5.74
CA LEU A 73 1.72 -6.86 6.74
C LEU A 73 2.00 -8.38 6.77
N LEU A 74 0.96 -9.20 6.57
CA LEU A 74 1.10 -10.66 6.44
C LEU A 74 1.97 -11.01 5.24
N LEU A 75 1.72 -10.37 4.09
CA LEU A 75 2.53 -10.61 2.89
C LEU A 75 3.97 -10.12 3.06
N GLU A 76 4.22 -8.97 3.69
CA GLU A 76 5.59 -8.53 3.99
C GLU A 76 6.32 -9.53 4.90
N ALA A 77 5.68 -10.01 5.96
CA ALA A 77 6.25 -11.04 6.83
C ALA A 77 6.55 -12.32 6.05
N ALA A 78 5.61 -12.80 5.22
CA ALA A 78 5.80 -13.99 4.38
C ALA A 78 6.92 -13.82 3.36
N GLY A 79 7.05 -12.64 2.75
CA GLY A 79 8.14 -12.31 1.83
C GLY A 79 9.51 -12.38 2.50
N HIS A 80 9.64 -11.86 3.71
CA HIS A 80 10.88 -11.94 4.48
C HIS A 80 11.16 -13.34 5.03
N ILE A 81 10.15 -14.15 5.31
CA ILE A 81 10.31 -15.59 5.60
C ILE A 81 10.86 -16.30 4.35
N GLY A 82 10.30 -16.02 3.16
CA GLY A 82 10.84 -16.53 1.89
C GLY A 82 12.33 -16.17 1.71
N ARG A 83 12.70 -14.93 2.05
CA ARG A 83 14.11 -14.46 2.01
C ARG A 83 15.00 -15.22 3.02
N ALA A 84 14.51 -15.51 4.22
CA ALA A 84 15.23 -16.30 5.20
C ALA A 84 15.45 -17.77 4.73
N LEU A 85 14.49 -18.34 3.99
CA LEU A 85 14.63 -19.66 3.38
C LEU A 85 15.69 -19.66 2.25
N LEU A 86 15.80 -18.57 1.47
CA LEU A 86 16.82 -18.41 0.44
C LEU A 86 18.25 -18.33 1.00
N HIS A 87 18.41 -17.92 2.27
CA HIS A 87 19.71 -18.02 2.95
C HIS A 87 20.21 -19.46 3.03
N LYS A 88 19.31 -20.43 3.26
CA LYS A 88 19.68 -21.85 3.33
C LYS A 88 19.96 -22.45 1.96
N ASN A 89 19.13 -22.11 0.99
CA ASN A 89 19.29 -22.57 -0.41
C ASN A 89 18.85 -21.49 -1.40
N PRO A 90 19.78 -20.73 -2.01
CA PRO A 90 19.49 -19.69 -3.00
C PRO A 90 18.83 -20.21 -4.29
N TRP A 91 18.91 -21.53 -4.58
CA TRP A 91 18.25 -22.19 -5.70
C TRP A 91 16.83 -22.70 -5.36
N ASN A 92 16.29 -22.36 -4.18
CA ASN A 92 14.91 -22.73 -3.83
C ASN A 92 13.92 -21.83 -4.59
N LYS A 93 13.34 -22.39 -5.65
CA LYS A 93 12.37 -21.69 -6.52
C LYS A 93 11.14 -21.20 -5.77
N ASP A 94 10.60 -22.02 -4.87
CA ASP A 94 9.35 -21.70 -4.15
C ASP A 94 9.59 -20.56 -3.15
N ALA A 95 10.71 -20.56 -2.45
CA ALA A 95 11.10 -19.47 -1.56
C ALA A 95 11.33 -18.16 -2.32
N PHE A 96 11.93 -18.22 -3.51
CA PHE A 96 12.14 -17.07 -4.37
C PHE A 96 10.79 -16.51 -4.87
N GLN A 97 9.89 -17.37 -5.33
CA GLN A 97 8.55 -16.95 -5.77
C GLN A 97 7.75 -16.35 -4.62
N LEU A 98 7.78 -16.97 -3.43
CA LEU A 98 7.12 -16.43 -2.25
C LEU A 98 7.64 -15.02 -1.92
N GLN A 99 8.96 -14.83 -1.87
CA GLN A 99 9.56 -13.53 -1.61
C GLN A 99 9.08 -12.49 -2.62
N ILE A 100 9.25 -12.75 -3.91
CA ILE A 100 8.95 -11.78 -4.97
C ILE A 100 7.46 -11.44 -5.02
N CYS A 101 6.57 -12.44 -5.03
CA CYS A 101 5.14 -12.21 -5.11
C CYS A 101 4.61 -11.46 -3.88
N ALA A 102 5.03 -11.88 -2.69
CA ALA A 102 4.56 -11.28 -1.45
C ALA A 102 4.99 -9.81 -1.33
N ILE A 103 6.28 -9.52 -1.59
CA ILE A 103 6.83 -8.15 -1.50
C ILE A 103 6.25 -7.21 -2.58
N ILE A 104 5.87 -7.73 -3.75
CA ILE A 104 5.24 -6.91 -4.81
C ILE A 104 3.79 -6.57 -4.47
N ILE A 105 3.02 -7.51 -3.94
CA ILE A 105 1.58 -7.34 -3.69
C ILE A 105 1.34 -6.55 -2.39
N ALA A 106 2.16 -6.73 -1.36
CA ALA A 106 1.95 -6.16 -0.04
C ALA A 106 1.74 -4.63 -0.03
N PRO A 107 2.58 -3.80 -0.67
CA PRO A 107 2.40 -2.35 -0.67
C PRO A 107 1.13 -1.88 -1.33
N THR A 108 0.65 -2.61 -2.35
CA THR A 108 -0.64 -2.30 -2.99
C THR A 108 -1.78 -2.41 -1.99
N LEU A 109 -1.79 -3.45 -1.14
CA LEU A 109 -2.78 -3.59 -0.06
C LEU A 109 -2.65 -2.47 0.98
N ILE A 110 -1.43 -2.07 1.32
CA ILE A 110 -1.20 -0.96 2.25
C ILE A 110 -1.70 0.36 1.65
N CYS A 111 -1.54 0.58 0.33
CA CYS A 111 -2.09 1.74 -0.37
C CYS A 111 -3.62 1.80 -0.29
N VAL A 112 -4.33 0.66 -0.29
CA VAL A 112 -5.79 0.62 -0.08
C VAL A 112 -6.18 1.30 1.24
N ALA A 113 -5.43 1.03 2.33
CA ALA A 113 -5.67 1.67 3.61
C ALA A 113 -5.52 3.21 3.53
N ILE A 114 -4.52 3.69 2.77
CA ILE A 114 -4.29 5.12 2.54
C ILE A 114 -5.44 5.73 1.70
N TYR A 115 -5.89 5.06 0.63
CA TYR A 115 -7.01 5.53 -0.21
C TYR A 115 -8.31 5.64 0.56
N VAL A 116 -8.60 4.63 1.39
CA VAL A 116 -9.77 4.63 2.28
C VAL A 116 -9.65 5.74 3.33
N THR A 117 -8.46 5.99 3.84
CA THR A 117 -8.21 7.08 4.80
C THR A 117 -8.48 8.44 4.19
N LEU A 118 -7.95 8.75 3.00
CA LEU A 118 -8.19 10.03 2.33
C LEU A 118 -9.68 10.24 2.05
N LYS A 119 -10.40 9.19 1.62
CA LYS A 119 -11.85 9.24 1.45
C LYS A 119 -12.55 9.69 2.74
N HIS A 120 -12.21 9.11 3.89
CA HIS A 120 -12.87 9.43 5.16
C HIS A 120 -12.45 10.81 5.68
N ILE A 121 -11.20 11.23 5.51
CA ILE A 121 -10.74 12.60 5.79
C ILE A 121 -11.54 13.61 4.97
N ALA A 122 -11.73 13.36 3.67
CA ALA A 122 -12.49 14.23 2.80
C ALA A 122 -13.98 14.31 3.17
N LEU A 123 -14.57 13.21 3.61
CA LEU A 123 -15.95 13.19 4.10
C LEU A 123 -16.12 13.90 5.45
N ALA A 124 -15.10 13.88 6.29
CA ALA A 124 -15.16 14.46 7.63
C ALA A 124 -14.94 15.98 7.66
N LEU A 125 -14.04 16.48 6.79
CA LEU A 125 -13.71 17.91 6.74
C LEU A 125 -14.69 18.68 5.84
N ASN A 126 -14.61 18.48 4.55
CA ASN A 126 -15.54 19.07 3.59
C ASN A 126 -15.46 18.34 2.24
N PRO A 127 -16.50 17.57 1.85
CA PRO A 127 -16.54 16.84 0.59
C PRO A 127 -16.53 17.73 -0.65
N SER A 128 -17.07 18.97 -0.57
CA SER A 128 -17.20 19.89 -1.69
C SER A 128 -15.86 20.45 -2.19
N LEU A 129 -14.82 20.44 -1.32
CA LEU A 129 -13.48 20.91 -1.66
C LEU A 129 -12.69 19.88 -2.47
N SER A 130 -13.13 18.62 -2.52
CA SER A 130 -12.50 17.57 -3.28
C SER A 130 -12.86 17.67 -4.77
N ARG A 131 -11.87 17.59 -5.68
CA ARG A 131 -12.11 17.58 -7.14
C ARG A 131 -12.91 16.37 -7.59
N ILE A 132 -12.70 15.23 -6.93
CA ILE A 132 -13.39 13.97 -7.19
C ILE A 132 -14.26 13.68 -5.97
N LYS A 133 -15.46 13.14 -6.19
CA LYS A 133 -16.32 12.69 -5.09
C LYS A 133 -15.52 11.75 -4.18
N PRO A 134 -15.44 11.97 -2.85
CA PRO A 134 -14.56 11.20 -1.96
C PRO A 134 -14.74 9.68 -2.03
N ARG A 135 -15.95 9.22 -2.36
CA ARG A 135 -16.25 7.80 -2.53
C ARG A 135 -15.52 7.15 -3.72
N LEU A 136 -15.11 7.94 -4.71
CA LEU A 136 -14.43 7.45 -5.91
C LEU A 136 -12.93 7.20 -5.71
N TYR A 137 -12.29 7.76 -4.67
CA TYR A 137 -10.85 7.52 -4.44
C TYR A 137 -10.49 6.02 -4.45
N PRO A 138 -11.05 5.19 -3.55
CA PRO A 138 -10.72 3.76 -3.59
C PRO A 138 -11.19 3.08 -4.87
N LEU A 139 -12.31 3.53 -5.45
CA LEU A 139 -12.92 2.91 -6.64
C LEU A 139 -12.10 3.13 -7.92
N ILE A 140 -11.35 4.23 -8.02
CA ILE A 140 -10.51 4.53 -9.19
C ILE A 140 -9.10 3.98 -8.98
N PHE A 141 -8.49 4.26 -7.82
CA PHE A 141 -7.09 3.93 -7.60
C PHE A 141 -6.83 2.44 -7.33
N LEU A 142 -7.76 1.74 -6.65
CA LEU A 142 -7.59 0.31 -6.40
C LEU A 142 -7.62 -0.54 -7.69
N PRO A 143 -8.58 -0.39 -8.62
CA PRO A 143 -8.53 -1.12 -9.89
C PRO A 143 -7.31 -0.74 -10.75
N ALA A 144 -6.86 0.53 -10.70
CA ALA A 144 -5.67 0.96 -11.40
C ALA A 144 -4.42 0.24 -10.87
N ASP A 145 -4.23 0.16 -9.55
CA ASP A 145 -3.13 -0.58 -8.94
C ASP A 145 -3.21 -2.09 -9.24
N LEU A 146 -4.41 -2.68 -9.19
CA LEU A 146 -4.61 -4.09 -9.55
C LEU A 146 -4.24 -4.35 -11.02
N SER A 147 -4.57 -3.44 -11.94
CA SER A 147 -4.17 -3.57 -13.34
C SER A 147 -2.64 -3.53 -13.51
N CYS A 148 -1.94 -2.71 -12.71
CA CYS A 148 -0.48 -2.69 -12.68
C CYS A 148 0.10 -4.04 -12.20
N LEU A 149 -0.48 -4.64 -11.15
CA LEU A 149 -0.08 -5.97 -10.68
C LEU A 149 -0.31 -7.06 -11.73
N VAL A 150 -1.43 -7.01 -12.46
CA VAL A 150 -1.70 -7.96 -13.56
C VAL A 150 -0.64 -7.85 -14.65
N LEU A 151 -0.27 -6.63 -15.06
CA LEU A 151 0.81 -6.42 -16.04
C LEU A 151 2.15 -6.97 -15.54
N GLN A 152 2.48 -6.74 -14.27
CA GLN A 152 3.70 -7.29 -13.66
C GLN A 152 3.69 -8.82 -13.60
N ALA A 153 2.54 -9.43 -13.28
CA ALA A 153 2.38 -10.88 -13.25
C ALA A 153 2.51 -11.51 -14.65
N ILE A 154 1.91 -10.90 -15.66
CA ILE A 154 2.03 -11.34 -17.06
C ILE A 154 3.50 -11.25 -17.50
N GLY A 155 4.15 -10.10 -17.25
CA GLY A 155 5.56 -9.90 -17.58
C GLY A 155 6.47 -10.89 -16.86
N GLY A 156 6.24 -11.17 -15.57
CA GLY A 156 6.98 -12.17 -14.79
C GLY A 156 6.80 -13.59 -15.33
N GLY A 157 5.58 -13.96 -15.71
CA GLY A 157 5.29 -15.25 -16.34
C GLY A 157 6.01 -15.41 -17.69
N LEU A 158 6.00 -14.39 -18.54
CA LEU A 158 6.71 -14.38 -19.82
C LEU A 158 8.24 -14.48 -19.65
N ALA A 159 8.79 -13.71 -18.69
CA ALA A 159 10.22 -13.77 -18.41
C ALA A 159 10.66 -15.13 -17.85
N ALA A 160 9.84 -15.74 -16.98
CA ALA A 160 10.15 -17.04 -16.37
C ALA A 160 10.01 -18.23 -17.34
N SER A 161 9.08 -18.17 -18.30
CA SER A 161 8.81 -19.22 -19.29
C SER A 161 9.59 -19.03 -20.61
N GLY A 162 10.28 -17.89 -20.76
CA GLY A 162 10.94 -17.53 -22.00
C GLY A 162 12.11 -18.44 -22.39
N ASN A 163 11.96 -19.18 -23.51
CA ASN A 163 13.06 -19.95 -24.12
C ASN A 163 13.97 -19.09 -24.99
N ASN A 164 13.50 -17.93 -25.44
CA ASN A 164 14.20 -17.00 -26.31
C ASN A 164 14.51 -15.69 -25.58
N LYS A 165 15.66 -15.08 -25.87
CA LYS A 165 16.03 -13.77 -25.31
C LYS A 165 14.98 -12.70 -25.53
N LYS A 166 14.37 -12.64 -26.72
CA LYS A 166 13.31 -11.70 -27.06
C LYS A 166 12.09 -11.81 -26.14
N LEU A 167 11.71 -13.03 -25.74
CA LEU A 167 10.56 -13.27 -24.86
C LEU A 167 10.88 -12.85 -23.41
N ILE A 168 12.11 -13.11 -22.96
CA ILE A 168 12.59 -12.69 -21.64
C ILE A 168 12.66 -11.16 -21.57
N ASP A 169 13.24 -10.51 -22.57
CA ASP A 169 13.35 -9.05 -22.64
C ASP A 169 11.95 -8.40 -22.74
N GLY A 170 11.02 -9.00 -23.51
CA GLY A 170 9.62 -8.58 -23.57
C GLY A 170 8.92 -8.71 -22.21
N GLY A 171 9.15 -9.79 -21.48
CA GLY A 171 8.65 -9.98 -20.13
C GLY A 171 9.18 -8.93 -19.15
N ASN A 172 10.48 -8.65 -19.16
CA ASN A 172 11.12 -7.64 -18.33
C ASN A 172 10.56 -6.23 -18.61
N ASN A 173 10.39 -5.88 -19.89
CA ASN A 173 9.82 -4.60 -20.28
C ASN A 173 8.35 -4.47 -19.84
N THR A 174 7.60 -5.56 -19.85
CA THR A 174 6.21 -5.59 -19.37
C THR A 174 6.13 -5.40 -17.85
N ILE A 175 7.02 -6.02 -17.08
CA ILE A 175 7.15 -5.79 -15.64
C ILE A 175 7.46 -4.31 -15.38
N LEU A 176 8.47 -3.78 -16.07
CA LEU A 176 8.89 -2.38 -15.90
C LEU A 176 7.75 -1.42 -16.24
N ALA A 177 7.01 -1.65 -17.33
CA ALA A 177 5.85 -0.85 -17.70
C ALA A 177 4.77 -0.87 -16.62
N GLY A 178 4.50 -2.04 -16.01
CA GLY A 178 3.57 -2.17 -14.88
C GLY A 178 4.00 -1.37 -13.66
N ILE A 179 5.30 -1.40 -13.31
CA ILE A 179 5.84 -0.63 -12.17
C ILE A 179 5.79 0.89 -12.45
N VAL A 180 6.17 1.32 -13.65
CA VAL A 180 6.10 2.75 -14.04
C VAL A 180 4.66 3.25 -13.99
N LEU A 181 3.72 2.46 -14.50
CA LEU A 181 2.30 2.80 -14.45
C LEU A 181 1.82 2.93 -12.99
N GLN A 182 2.23 2.03 -12.10
CA GLN A 182 1.92 2.09 -10.67
C GLN A 182 2.45 3.37 -10.02
N VAL A 183 3.68 3.78 -10.33
CA VAL A 183 4.24 5.05 -9.83
C VAL A 183 3.45 6.26 -10.35
N VAL A 184 3.02 6.26 -11.61
CA VAL A 184 2.18 7.32 -12.18
C VAL A 184 0.83 7.39 -11.48
N VAL A 185 0.17 6.26 -11.25
CA VAL A 185 -1.11 6.18 -10.51
C VAL A 185 -0.94 6.71 -9.08
N LEU A 186 0.11 6.28 -8.39
CA LEU A 186 0.39 6.73 -7.03
C LEU A 186 0.74 8.23 -7.00
N ALA A 187 1.52 8.74 -7.95
CA ALA A 187 1.82 10.17 -8.09
C ALA A 187 0.55 11.01 -8.31
N ALA A 188 -0.35 10.54 -9.19
CA ALA A 188 -1.63 11.20 -9.42
C ALA A 188 -2.47 11.27 -8.13
N PHE A 189 -2.52 10.18 -7.36
CA PHE A 189 -3.18 10.17 -6.05
C PHE A 189 -2.54 11.19 -5.08
N GLY A 190 -1.21 11.25 -5.02
CA GLY A 190 -0.49 12.20 -4.17
C GLY A 190 -0.76 13.65 -4.54
N VAL A 191 -0.75 14.00 -5.83
CA VAL A 191 -1.09 15.33 -6.31
C VAL A 191 -2.51 15.73 -5.90
N MET A 192 -3.48 14.80 -6.02
CA MET A 192 -4.85 15.05 -5.59
C MET A 192 -4.97 15.19 -4.07
N GLY A 193 -4.23 14.41 -3.30
CA GLY A 193 -4.17 14.52 -1.84
C GLY A 193 -3.61 15.87 -1.39
N VAL A 194 -2.52 16.33 -2.00
CA VAL A 194 -1.91 17.64 -1.71
C VAL A 194 -2.85 18.79 -2.13
N ASP A 195 -3.46 18.72 -3.32
CA ASP A 195 -4.43 19.73 -3.78
C ASP A 195 -5.60 19.83 -2.79
N TYR A 196 -6.15 18.70 -2.37
CA TYR A 196 -7.20 18.67 -1.35
C TYR A 196 -6.74 19.30 -0.04
N TRP A 197 -5.56 18.92 0.47
CA TRP A 197 -5.01 19.47 1.71
C TRP A 197 -4.82 20.99 1.67
N VAL A 198 -4.28 21.52 0.56
CA VAL A 198 -4.10 22.96 0.36
C VAL A 198 -5.44 23.69 0.34
N ARG A 199 -6.47 23.14 -0.32
CA ARG A 199 -7.81 23.72 -0.36
C ARG A 199 -8.47 23.73 1.02
N VAL A 200 -8.37 22.62 1.75
CA VAL A 200 -8.87 22.52 3.13
C VAL A 200 -8.18 23.55 4.01
N LYS A 201 -6.84 23.67 3.94
CA LYS A 201 -6.09 24.66 4.73
C LYS A 201 -6.56 26.10 4.45
N ARG A 202 -6.84 26.43 3.18
CA ARG A 202 -7.37 27.76 2.80
C ARG A 202 -8.79 27.97 3.32
N TYR A 203 -9.64 26.95 3.19
CA TYR A 203 -11.02 27.00 3.68
C TYR A 203 -11.08 27.17 5.21
N MET A 204 -10.26 26.43 5.98
CA MET A 204 -10.19 26.56 7.44
C MET A 204 -9.66 27.92 7.92
N ALA A 205 -9.01 28.70 7.05
CA ALA A 205 -8.58 30.07 7.34
C ALA A 205 -9.64 31.11 6.97
N SER A 206 -10.74 30.74 6.30
CA SER A 206 -11.83 31.64 5.93
C SER A 206 -12.89 31.73 7.04
N PRO A 207 -13.66 32.84 7.12
CA PRO A 207 -14.74 32.99 8.08
C PRO A 207 -15.93 32.03 7.82
N ASP A 208 -16.03 31.47 6.62
CA ASP A 208 -17.11 30.55 6.22
C ASP A 208 -16.86 29.11 6.65
N ALA A 209 -15.79 28.84 7.43
CA ALA A 209 -15.44 27.50 7.86
C ALA A 209 -16.50 26.94 8.83
N ASP A 210 -17.06 25.78 8.50
CA ASP A 210 -18.00 25.06 9.35
C ASP A 210 -17.37 24.72 10.72
N ALA A 211 -18.07 25.02 11.81
CA ALA A 211 -17.58 24.85 13.17
C ALA A 211 -17.15 23.39 13.47
N ARG A 212 -17.87 22.40 12.92
CA ARG A 212 -17.58 20.98 13.09
C ARG A 212 -16.26 20.61 12.38
N SER A 213 -16.08 21.09 11.16
CA SER A 213 -14.86 20.88 10.38
C SER A 213 -13.66 21.54 11.04
N LEU A 214 -13.85 22.75 11.58
CA LEU A 214 -12.82 23.51 12.29
C LEU A 214 -12.40 22.80 13.60
N ALA A 215 -13.35 22.25 14.36
CA ALA A 215 -13.07 21.46 15.55
C ALA A 215 -12.22 20.22 15.22
N THR A 216 -12.57 19.50 14.15
CA THR A 216 -11.78 18.34 13.68
C THR A 216 -10.39 18.75 13.20
N TRP A 217 -10.26 19.84 12.46
CA TRP A 217 -8.99 20.36 11.97
C TRP A 217 -8.03 20.78 13.08
N ASN A 218 -8.55 21.38 14.16
CA ASN A 218 -7.75 21.83 15.30
C ASN A 218 -7.39 20.72 16.28
N ASP A 219 -7.99 19.52 16.16
CA ASP A 219 -7.64 18.38 17.00
C ASP A 219 -6.20 17.91 16.70
N ARG A 220 -5.37 17.91 17.75
CA ARG A 220 -3.98 17.46 17.67
C ARG A 220 -3.88 15.98 17.23
N LYS A 221 -4.83 15.14 17.65
CA LYS A 221 -4.85 13.72 17.28
C LYS A 221 -5.09 13.56 15.79
N PHE A 222 -6.07 14.27 15.22
CA PHE A 222 -6.35 14.27 13.80
C PHE A 222 -5.13 14.75 12.98
N ARG A 223 -4.48 15.82 13.39
CA ARG A 223 -3.29 16.35 12.70
C ARG A 223 -2.13 15.36 12.72
N SER A 224 -1.85 14.74 13.88
CA SER A 224 -0.80 13.71 13.98
C SER A 224 -1.10 12.51 13.09
N PHE A 225 -2.35 12.07 13.04
CA PHE A 225 -2.79 11.02 12.14
C PHE A 225 -2.60 11.39 10.66
N ALA A 226 -3.03 12.59 10.26
CA ALA A 226 -2.88 13.06 8.88
C ALA A 226 -1.41 13.13 8.44
N TYR A 227 -0.51 13.62 9.30
CA TYR A 227 0.93 13.62 9.02
C TYR A 227 1.53 12.21 8.98
N ALA A 228 1.08 11.29 9.84
CA ALA A 228 1.52 9.90 9.80
C ALA A 228 1.11 9.21 8.49
N VAL A 229 -0.11 9.44 8.02
CA VAL A 229 -0.59 8.91 6.72
C VAL A 229 0.20 9.53 5.57
N ALA A 230 0.48 10.83 5.61
CA ALA A 230 1.33 11.48 4.61
C ALA A 230 2.76 10.92 4.61
N GLY A 231 3.35 10.69 5.78
CA GLY A 231 4.66 10.06 5.93
C GLY A 231 4.69 8.62 5.38
N ALA A 232 3.65 7.83 5.69
CA ALA A 232 3.51 6.48 5.14
C ALA A 232 3.40 6.51 3.60
N TYR A 233 2.60 7.41 3.05
CA TYR A 233 2.48 7.60 1.59
C TYR A 233 3.85 7.93 0.96
N VAL A 234 4.59 8.88 1.52
CA VAL A 234 5.91 9.29 1.00
C VAL A 234 6.90 8.11 1.04
N SER A 235 6.91 7.33 2.11
CA SER A 235 7.76 6.14 2.23
C SER A 235 7.46 5.11 1.15
N ILE A 236 6.16 4.83 0.90
CA ILE A 236 5.74 3.91 -0.16
C ILE A 236 6.09 4.47 -1.54
N PHE A 237 5.93 5.77 -1.75
CA PHE A 237 6.24 6.42 -3.03
C PHE A 237 7.73 6.33 -3.37
N ILE A 238 8.62 6.61 -2.40
CA ILE A 238 10.07 6.46 -2.58
C ILE A 238 10.43 5.00 -2.91
N ARG A 239 9.84 4.04 -2.20
CA ARG A 239 10.01 2.62 -2.50
C ARG A 239 9.59 2.28 -3.94
N CYS A 240 8.45 2.78 -4.41
CA CYS A 240 7.99 2.52 -5.78
C CYS A 240 8.96 3.08 -6.84
N ILE A 241 9.60 4.22 -6.57
CA ILE A 241 10.66 4.78 -7.44
C ILE A 241 11.88 3.86 -7.43
N TYR A 242 12.31 3.37 -6.25
CA TYR A 242 13.42 2.41 -6.17
C TYR A 242 13.14 1.14 -6.98
N ARG A 243 11.92 0.61 -6.96
CA ARG A 243 11.52 -0.56 -7.76
C ARG A 243 11.69 -0.37 -9.26
N ILE A 244 11.49 0.86 -9.78
CA ILE A 244 11.79 1.17 -11.19
C ILE A 244 13.28 0.96 -11.46
N ALA A 245 14.16 1.52 -10.62
CA ALA A 245 15.61 1.41 -10.79
C ALA A 245 16.07 -0.05 -10.65
N GLU A 246 15.53 -0.81 -9.71
CA GLU A 246 15.83 -2.21 -9.47
C GLU A 246 15.45 -3.09 -10.67
N MET A 247 14.32 -2.82 -11.34
CA MET A 247 13.86 -3.64 -12.48
C MET A 247 14.31 -3.12 -13.85
N ALA A 248 14.85 -1.91 -13.94
CA ALA A 248 15.26 -1.29 -15.20
C ALA A 248 16.36 -2.10 -15.95
N GLY A 249 17.23 -2.78 -15.22
CA GLY A 249 18.26 -3.67 -15.78
C GLY A 249 17.80 -5.11 -16.01
N GLY A 250 16.54 -5.44 -15.76
CA GLY A 250 16.02 -6.82 -15.79
C GLY A 250 16.45 -7.65 -14.58
N TRP A 251 16.15 -8.96 -14.62
CA TRP A 251 16.46 -9.88 -13.53
C TRP A 251 17.97 -10.10 -13.37
N GLY A 252 18.44 -10.05 -12.12
CA GLY A 252 19.85 -10.29 -11.77
C GLY A 252 20.79 -9.14 -12.12
N ASN A 253 20.28 -7.92 -12.25
CA ASN A 253 21.12 -6.74 -12.44
C ASN A 253 21.85 -6.32 -11.15
N HIS A 254 22.83 -5.45 -11.27
CA HIS A 254 23.68 -4.98 -10.16
C HIS A 254 22.87 -4.37 -9.01
N ILE A 255 21.78 -3.61 -9.29
CA ILE A 255 20.96 -2.98 -8.25
C ILE A 255 20.14 -4.03 -7.48
N MET A 256 19.64 -5.05 -8.18
CA MET A 256 18.92 -6.17 -7.54
C MET A 256 19.85 -7.04 -6.67
N GLN A 257 21.14 -7.10 -7.02
CA GLN A 257 22.16 -7.85 -6.28
C GLN A 257 22.77 -7.04 -5.13
N ASP A 258 22.40 -5.76 -4.96
CA ASP A 258 22.84 -4.93 -3.83
C ASP A 258 21.88 -5.08 -2.64
N GLU A 259 22.22 -5.98 -1.71
CA GLU A 259 21.40 -6.24 -0.53
C GLU A 259 21.16 -5.00 0.36
N PRO A 260 22.15 -4.14 0.67
CA PRO A 260 21.95 -2.94 1.48
C PRO A 260 20.90 -2.00 0.91
N SER A 261 20.93 -1.75 -0.40
CA SER A 261 19.93 -0.87 -1.06
C SER A 261 18.53 -1.45 -0.94
N PHE A 262 18.35 -2.75 -1.16
CA PHE A 262 17.07 -3.42 -0.97
C PHE A 262 16.57 -3.30 0.48
N LEU A 263 17.43 -3.55 1.48
CA LEU A 263 17.05 -3.49 2.88
C LEU A 263 16.62 -2.09 3.33
N VAL A 264 17.28 -1.05 2.81
CA VAL A 264 16.98 0.36 3.19
C VAL A 264 15.82 0.91 2.37
N LEU A 265 15.88 0.79 1.02
CA LEU A 265 14.95 1.48 0.13
C LEU A 265 13.67 0.67 -0.17
N ASP A 266 13.67 -0.62 0.12
CA ASP A 266 12.48 -1.46 0.04
C ASP A 266 11.93 -1.78 1.44
N SER A 267 12.64 -2.60 2.21
CA SER A 267 12.13 -3.19 3.45
C SER A 267 11.95 -2.17 4.57
N ALA A 268 12.93 -1.28 4.82
CA ALA A 268 12.84 -0.31 5.90
C ALA A 268 11.81 0.78 5.62
N LEU A 269 11.66 1.23 4.38
CA LEU A 269 10.64 2.23 4.03
C LEU A 269 9.22 1.69 4.24
N ILE A 270 8.96 0.44 3.88
CA ILE A 270 7.66 -0.21 4.15
C ILE A 270 7.46 -0.44 5.65
N LEU A 271 8.51 -0.80 6.37
CA LEU A 271 8.42 -0.94 7.83
C LEU A 271 8.01 0.39 8.46
N VAL A 272 8.66 1.50 8.10
CA VAL A 272 8.29 2.85 8.58
C VAL A 272 6.84 3.18 8.22
N ALA A 273 6.43 2.96 6.96
CA ALA A 273 5.07 3.23 6.52
C ALA A 273 4.03 2.45 7.34
N THR A 274 4.25 1.15 7.53
CA THR A 274 3.30 0.28 8.25
C THR A 274 3.26 0.57 9.74
N TYR A 275 4.39 0.91 10.36
CA TYR A 275 4.43 1.34 11.76
C TYR A 275 3.72 2.67 11.97
N LEU A 276 3.90 3.65 11.07
CA LEU A 276 3.15 4.91 11.11
C LEU A 276 1.63 4.64 11.04
N LEU A 277 1.17 3.78 10.13
CA LEU A 277 -0.24 3.43 9.99
C LEU A 277 -0.78 2.62 11.18
N THR A 278 0.06 1.82 11.83
CA THR A 278 -0.35 0.98 12.98
C THR A 278 -0.37 1.79 14.28
N ILE A 279 0.65 2.60 14.56
CA ILE A 279 0.74 3.43 15.77
C ILE A 279 -0.33 4.53 15.73
N PHE A 280 -0.45 5.25 14.61
CA PHE A 280 -1.47 6.27 14.41
C PHE A 280 -2.74 5.66 13.80
N HIS A 281 -3.25 4.57 14.41
CA HIS A 281 -4.41 3.86 13.90
C HIS A 281 -5.66 4.76 13.91
N PRO A 282 -6.48 4.79 12.80
CA PRO A 282 -7.65 5.66 12.70
C PRO A 282 -8.67 5.42 13.82
N GLY A 283 -8.81 4.20 14.31
CA GLY A 283 -9.70 3.89 15.44
C GLY A 283 -9.34 4.58 16.76
N LEU A 284 -8.11 5.09 16.91
CA LEU A 284 -7.63 5.81 18.09
C LEU A 284 -7.55 7.33 17.86
N PHE A 285 -7.08 7.73 16.67
CA PHE A 285 -6.79 9.12 16.34
C PHE A 285 -7.87 9.80 15.50
N PHE A 286 -8.70 9.01 14.80
CA PHE A 286 -9.76 9.50 13.92
C PHE A 286 -11.02 8.63 14.01
N PRO A 287 -11.78 8.68 15.13
CA PRO A 287 -12.93 7.81 15.42
C PRO A 287 -14.05 7.86 14.39
N GLN A 288 -14.14 8.94 13.60
CA GLN A 288 -15.13 9.11 12.53
C GLN A 288 -15.01 8.04 11.42
N MET A 289 -13.89 7.31 11.37
CA MET A 289 -13.67 6.19 10.44
C MET A 289 -14.22 4.87 10.98
N CYS A 290 -14.59 4.77 12.25
CA CYS A 290 -15.13 3.57 12.86
C CYS A 290 -16.55 3.28 12.37
N SER A 291 -16.84 2.02 12.05
CA SER A 291 -18.18 1.56 11.67
C SER A 291 -19.13 1.74 12.87
N GLY A 292 -20.18 2.54 12.69
CA GLY A 292 -21.15 2.85 13.76
C GLY A 292 -21.00 4.21 14.43
N TYR A 293 -19.93 4.97 14.18
CA TYR A 293 -19.77 6.32 14.72
C TYR A 293 -20.96 7.24 14.35
N TYR A 294 -21.36 7.21 13.07
CA TYR A 294 -22.50 8.01 12.60
C TYR A 294 -23.86 7.54 13.16
N LYS A 295 -24.05 6.22 13.39
CA LYS A 295 -25.27 5.69 14.00
C LYS A 295 -25.43 6.20 15.44
N LYS A 296 -24.35 6.15 16.22
CA LYS A 296 -24.37 6.57 17.62
C LYS A 296 -24.65 8.07 17.81
N HIS A 297 -24.13 8.92 16.92
CA HIS A 297 -24.37 10.37 16.98
C HIS A 297 -25.68 10.81 16.32
N GLN A 298 -26.34 10.00 15.50
CA GLN A 298 -27.70 10.25 15.03
C GLN A 298 -28.75 9.93 16.13
N GLU A 299 -28.44 8.97 17.01
CA GLU A 299 -29.32 8.65 18.16
C GLU A 299 -29.18 9.65 19.30
N GLU A 300 -28.09 10.42 19.38
CA GLU A 300 -27.85 11.45 20.39
C GLU A 300 -28.42 12.85 20.04
N VAL A 301 -28.92 13.06 18.81
CA VAL A 301 -29.65 14.26 18.47
C VAL A 301 -31.11 14.08 18.95
N PRO A 302 -31.57 14.77 20.01
CA PRO A 302 -32.92 14.61 20.48
C PRO A 302 -33.92 15.02 19.39
N VAL A 303 -34.91 14.18 19.15
CA VAL A 303 -36.06 14.41 18.26
C VAL A 303 -36.97 15.52 18.88
N GLY A 304 -36.39 16.56 19.49
CA GLY A 304 -37.11 17.64 20.17
C GLY A 304 -37.50 18.81 19.28
N GLU A 305 -36.79 19.06 18.18
CA GLU A 305 -37.03 20.30 17.40
C GLU A 305 -37.93 20.15 16.17
N SER A 306 -38.37 18.93 15.84
CA SER A 306 -39.29 18.74 14.70
C SER A 306 -40.77 18.79 15.03
N LYS A 307 -41.14 18.86 16.31
CA LYS A 307 -42.56 18.96 16.70
C LYS A 307 -43.06 20.41 16.95
N ASP A 308 -42.18 21.32 17.29
CA ASP A 308 -42.58 22.71 17.56
C ASP A 308 -42.81 23.49 16.26
N ASN A 309 -42.13 23.18 15.17
CA ASN A 309 -42.37 23.81 13.86
C ASN A 309 -43.60 23.26 13.11
N ALA A 310 -44.16 22.13 13.53
CA ALA A 310 -45.42 21.61 12.97
C ALA A 310 -46.65 22.12 13.72
N ALA A 311 -46.50 22.59 14.97
CA ALA A 311 -47.56 23.18 15.75
C ALA A 311 -47.84 24.66 15.38
N GLU A 312 -46.79 25.43 15.05
CA GLU A 312 -46.93 26.82 14.60
C GLU A 312 -47.50 26.98 13.18
N ALA A 313 -47.39 25.93 12.33
CA ALA A 313 -47.96 25.96 10.98
C ALA A 313 -49.46 25.63 10.93
N SER A 314 -50.09 25.21 12.04
CA SER A 314 -51.51 24.85 12.10
C SER A 314 -52.42 25.92 12.76
N GLU A 315 -51.85 27.01 13.28
CA GLU A 315 -52.60 28.15 13.82
C GLU A 315 -52.46 29.39 12.94
N SER A 316 -53.01 29.37 11.73
CA SER A 316 -53.41 30.61 11.04
C SER A 316 -54.93 30.70 11.03
N PRO A 317 -55.51 31.75 11.65
CA PRO A 317 -56.96 31.87 11.76
C PRO A 317 -57.56 32.29 10.42
N SER A 318 -58.52 31.49 9.99
CA SER A 318 -59.52 31.92 9.00
C SER A 318 -60.37 33.02 9.64
N SER A 319 -60.18 34.28 9.21
CA SER A 319 -61.14 35.36 9.51
C SER A 319 -61.16 36.34 8.32
N GLN A 320 -62.39 36.46 7.84
CA GLN A 320 -63.10 37.61 7.25
C GLN A 320 -63.12 37.74 5.73
N ALA A 321 -64.32 37.57 5.32
CA ALA A 321 -65.33 38.31 4.55
C ALA A 321 -65.30 38.07 3.08
#